data_bb0ad4533dd58a1c435585fbaf3f709f
#
_entry.id   bb0ad4533dd58a1c435585fbaf3f709f
#
_cell.length_a   1.000
_cell.length_b   1.000
_cell.length_c   1.000
_cell.angle_alpha   90.00
_cell.angle_beta   90.00
_cell.angle_gamma   90.00
#
_symmetry.space_group_name_H-M   'P 1'
#
loop_
_entity.id
_entity.type
_entity.pdbx_description
1 polymer ?
#
loop_
_entity_poly.entity_id
_entity_poly.type
_entity_poly.pdbx_seq_one_letter_code
_entity_poly.pdbx_strand_id
1 'polypeptide(L)'
;MWEIIDTPEFQRLRNLFQLGNAHYVFPGATHTRFEHSIGVAYLSNRLTHHLIKSSKESKSFNFFDINSESNVRCLTLAGLLHDLGHGPFSHLFDRKVIKTLK
;
A
#
# COMPACT_ATOMS: atom_id res chain seq x y z
N MET A 1 -6.48 3.58 -12.59
CA MET A 1 -5.93 3.87 -11.23
C MET A 1 -6.67 5.02 -10.56
N TRP A 2 -6.87 6.15 -11.22
CA TRP A 2 -7.63 7.29 -10.67
C TRP A 2 -9.07 6.92 -10.30
N GLU A 3 -9.75 6.13 -11.12
CA GLU A 3 -11.11 5.63 -10.86
C GLU A 3 -11.22 4.87 -9.53
N ILE A 4 -10.15 4.15 -9.13
CA ILE A 4 -10.09 3.45 -7.84
C ILE A 4 -9.86 4.43 -6.70
N ILE A 5 -8.93 5.38 -6.89
CA ILE A 5 -8.61 6.38 -5.87
C ILE A 5 -9.83 7.25 -5.55
N ASP A 6 -10.67 7.54 -6.55
CA ASP A 6 -11.85 8.39 -6.39
C ASP A 6 -13.07 7.64 -5.79
N THR A 7 -12.95 6.34 -5.51
CA THR A 7 -14.02 5.61 -4.82
C THR A 7 -14.15 6.04 -3.35
N PRO A 8 -15.37 6.03 -2.79
CA PRO A 8 -15.59 6.33 -1.37
C PRO A 8 -14.76 5.45 -0.43
N GLU A 9 -14.57 4.17 -0.79
CA GLU A 9 -13.81 3.18 -0.04
C GLU A 9 -12.34 3.59 0.07
N PHE A 10 -11.75 4.09 -1.01
CA PHE A 10 -10.36 4.56 -0.98
C PHE A 10 -10.24 5.93 -0.32
N GLN A 11 -11.16 6.85 -0.60
CA GLN A 11 -11.17 8.19 0.01
C GLN A 11 -11.34 8.14 1.54
N ARG A 12 -12.01 7.10 2.07
CA ARG A 12 -12.11 6.84 3.51
C ARG A 12 -10.74 6.80 4.21
N LEU A 13 -9.70 6.33 3.51
CA LEU A 13 -8.34 6.23 4.06
C LEU A 13 -7.75 7.57 4.47
N ARG A 14 -8.28 8.71 3.97
CA ARG A 14 -7.88 10.06 4.40
C ARG A 14 -8.19 10.34 5.87
N ASN A 15 -9.16 9.63 6.43
CA ASN A 15 -9.58 9.79 7.81
C ASN A 15 -8.96 8.75 8.75
N LEU A 16 -8.04 7.93 8.27
CA LEU A 16 -7.38 6.88 9.03
C LEU A 16 -5.89 7.22 9.19
N PHE A 17 -5.50 7.61 10.40
CA PHE A 17 -4.09 7.81 10.71
C PHE A 17 -3.32 6.51 10.61
N GLN A 18 -2.17 6.55 9.92
CA GLN A 18 -1.31 5.38 9.71
C GLN A 18 -0.83 4.76 11.04
N LEU A 19 -0.49 5.61 12.00
CA LEU A 19 0.04 5.21 13.30
C LEU A 19 -1.01 5.31 14.43
N GLY A 20 -2.31 5.34 14.08
CA GLY A 20 -3.38 5.42 15.06
C GLY A 20 -3.25 6.65 15.96
N ASN A 21 -3.23 6.44 17.28
CA ASN A 21 -3.18 7.52 18.27
C ASN A 21 -1.78 8.07 18.56
N ALA A 22 -0.76 7.63 17.83
CA ALA A 22 0.63 8.07 18.07
C ALA A 22 0.81 9.59 17.95
N HIS A 23 -0.04 10.27 17.17
CA HIS A 23 0.02 11.73 16.99
C HIS A 23 -0.24 12.53 18.28
N TYR A 24 -0.86 11.95 19.31
CA TYR A 24 -1.00 12.58 20.62
C TYR A 24 0.32 12.72 21.38
N VAL A 25 1.29 11.85 21.06
CA VAL A 25 2.62 11.86 21.67
C VAL A 25 3.67 12.43 20.71
N PHE A 26 3.54 12.09 19.43
CA PHE A 26 4.44 12.51 18.34
C PHE A 26 3.70 13.41 17.36
N PRO A 27 3.78 14.74 17.48
CA PRO A 27 2.99 15.66 16.66
C PRO A 27 3.17 15.48 15.14
N GLY A 28 4.32 14.98 14.68
CA GLY A 28 4.58 14.68 13.27
C GLY A 28 3.94 13.39 12.75
N ALA A 29 3.32 12.57 13.61
CA ALA A 29 2.71 11.30 13.24
C ALA A 29 1.26 11.47 12.76
N THR A 30 1.03 12.41 11.84
CA THR A 30 -0.31 12.80 11.35
C THR A 30 -0.63 12.26 9.96
N HIS A 31 0.31 11.58 9.30
CA HIS A 31 0.09 11.01 7.98
C HIS A 31 -0.99 9.92 8.00
N THR A 32 -1.73 9.84 6.90
CA THR A 32 -2.88 8.98 6.75
C THR A 32 -2.57 7.74 5.91
N ARG A 33 -3.45 6.73 5.98
CA ARG A 33 -3.35 5.56 5.12
C ARG A 33 -3.54 5.89 3.65
N PHE A 34 -4.21 7.00 3.33
CA PHE A 34 -4.40 7.45 1.97
C PHE A 34 -3.06 7.78 1.30
N GLU A 35 -2.27 8.67 1.87
CA GLU A 35 -0.97 9.05 1.32
C GLU A 35 0.05 7.91 1.39
N HIS A 36 0.00 7.08 2.44
CA HIS A 36 0.80 5.86 2.55
C HIS A 36 0.51 4.91 1.37
N SER A 37 -0.76 4.60 1.09
CA SER A 37 -1.15 3.70 0.00
C SER A 37 -0.69 4.21 -1.38
N ILE A 38 -0.79 5.51 -1.63
CA ILE A 38 -0.25 6.13 -2.85
C ILE A 38 1.27 6.00 -2.91
N GLY A 39 1.95 6.27 -1.79
CA GLY A 39 3.41 6.12 -1.68
C GLY A 39 3.87 4.69 -1.94
N VAL A 40 3.18 3.69 -1.37
CA VAL A 40 3.47 2.26 -1.59
C VAL A 40 3.26 1.88 -3.05
N ALA A 41 2.17 2.33 -3.69
CA ALA A 41 1.93 2.09 -5.11
C ALA A 41 3.06 2.66 -5.99
N TYR A 42 3.49 3.89 -5.70
CA TYR A 42 4.60 4.53 -6.40
C TYR A 42 5.92 3.75 -6.25
N LEU A 43 6.25 3.37 -5.01
CA LEU A 43 7.47 2.62 -4.73
C LEU A 43 7.43 1.21 -5.32
N SER A 44 6.28 0.53 -5.28
CA SER A 44 6.09 -0.79 -5.91
C SER A 44 6.31 -0.73 -7.40
N ASN A 45 5.77 0.28 -8.07
CA ASN A 45 5.99 0.51 -9.50
C ASN A 45 7.47 0.73 -9.81
N ARG A 46 8.14 1.63 -9.09
CA ARG A 46 9.57 1.90 -9.27
C ARG A 46 10.44 0.67 -9.01
N LEU A 47 10.17 -0.06 -7.93
CA LEU A 47 10.91 -1.28 -7.58
C LEU A 47 10.75 -2.33 -8.68
N THR A 48 9.53 -2.53 -9.18
CA THR A 48 9.27 -3.51 -10.25
C THR A 48 10.06 -3.16 -11.51
N HIS A 49 10.05 -1.90 -11.95
CA HIS A 49 10.84 -1.47 -13.10
C HIS A 49 12.35 -1.64 -12.87
N HIS A 50 12.84 -1.35 -11.65
CA HIS A 50 14.23 -1.56 -11.32
C HIS A 50 14.63 -3.04 -11.37
N LEU A 51 13.81 -3.93 -10.82
CA LEU A 51 14.04 -5.38 -10.85
C LEU A 51 14.03 -5.94 -12.28
N ILE A 52 13.10 -5.48 -13.13
CA ILE A 52 13.05 -5.85 -14.54
C ILE A 52 14.36 -5.44 -15.25
N LYS A 53 14.83 -4.22 -15.01
CA LYS A 53 16.07 -3.73 -15.61
C LYS A 53 17.28 -4.55 -15.14
N SER A 54 17.41 -4.73 -13.84
CA SER A 54 18.50 -5.49 -13.23
C SER A 54 18.53 -6.97 -13.66
N SER A 55 17.34 -7.59 -13.81
CA SER A 55 17.20 -8.96 -14.32
C SER A 55 17.69 -9.12 -15.77
N LYS A 56 17.47 -8.12 -16.61
CA LYS A 56 17.97 -8.13 -17.99
C LYS A 56 19.51 -8.01 -18.07
N GLU A 57 20.11 -7.31 -17.12
CA GLU A 57 21.57 -7.10 -17.04
C GLU A 57 22.29 -8.32 -16.45
N SER A 58 21.69 -9.01 -15.48
CA SER A 58 22.22 -10.21 -14.86
C SER A 58 21.61 -11.45 -15.51
N LYS A 59 22.34 -12.14 -16.40
CA LYS A 59 21.91 -13.41 -17.05
C LYS A 59 21.53 -14.54 -16.07
N SER A 60 21.51 -14.30 -14.78
CA SER A 60 21.43 -15.28 -13.69
C SER A 60 20.04 -15.45 -13.07
N PHE A 61 19.06 -14.61 -13.38
CA PHE A 61 17.76 -14.67 -12.74
C PHE A 61 16.64 -14.55 -13.77
N ASN A 62 16.06 -15.69 -14.15
CA ASN A 62 14.75 -15.71 -14.79
C ASN A 62 13.70 -15.33 -13.75
N PHE A 63 13.59 -14.05 -13.42
CA PHE A 63 12.37 -13.55 -12.78
C PHE A 63 11.27 -13.73 -13.81
N PHE A 64 10.33 -14.64 -13.51
CA PHE A 64 9.11 -14.90 -14.27
C PHE A 64 8.66 -13.68 -15.07
N ASP A 65 7.95 -13.86 -16.15
CA ASP A 65 7.25 -12.92 -17.04
C ASP A 65 6.73 -11.58 -16.42
N ILE A 66 7.44 -11.02 -15.44
CA ILE A 66 7.21 -9.68 -14.85
C ILE A 66 7.33 -8.60 -15.94
N ASN A 67 7.89 -8.95 -17.09
CA ASN A 67 8.02 -8.06 -18.24
C ASN A 67 6.69 -7.67 -18.92
N SER A 68 5.56 -8.27 -18.54
CA SER A 68 4.28 -7.81 -19.06
C SER A 68 3.84 -6.55 -18.33
N GLU A 69 3.38 -5.56 -19.06
CA GLU A 69 2.78 -4.34 -18.51
C GLU A 69 1.65 -4.66 -17.52
N SER A 70 0.94 -5.76 -17.75
CA SER A 70 -0.10 -6.27 -16.86
C SER A 70 0.44 -6.62 -15.48
N ASN A 71 1.60 -7.27 -15.37
CA ASN A 71 2.19 -7.65 -14.09
C ASN A 71 2.67 -6.44 -13.31
N VAL A 72 3.26 -5.44 -13.98
CA VAL A 72 3.64 -4.16 -13.37
C VAL A 72 2.41 -3.46 -12.79
N ARG A 73 1.31 -3.43 -13.57
CA ARG A 73 0.05 -2.85 -13.13
C ARG A 73 -0.53 -3.59 -11.93
N CYS A 74 -0.53 -4.93 -11.93
CA CYS A 74 -1.01 -5.75 -10.81
C CYS A 74 -0.22 -5.47 -9.53
N LEU A 75 1.11 -5.44 -9.60
CA LEU A 75 1.96 -5.13 -8.43
C LEU A 75 1.73 -3.71 -7.91
N THR A 76 1.58 -2.74 -8.81
CA THR A 76 1.26 -1.36 -8.45
C THR A 76 -0.10 -1.26 -7.77
N LEU A 77 -1.11 -1.95 -8.30
CA LEU A 77 -2.46 -2.00 -7.71
C LEU A 77 -2.47 -2.72 -6.38
N ALA A 78 -1.73 -3.82 -6.25
CA ALA A 78 -1.58 -4.51 -4.96
C ALA A 78 -1.01 -3.57 -3.90
N GLY A 79 0.03 -2.80 -4.24
CA GLY A 79 0.58 -1.76 -3.36
C GLY A 79 -0.43 -0.66 -3.01
N LEU A 80 -1.26 -0.25 -3.97
CA LEU A 80 -2.29 0.77 -3.75
C LEU A 80 -3.38 0.29 -2.79
N LEU A 81 -3.79 -0.96 -2.90
CA LEU A 81 -4.99 -1.50 -2.25
C LEU A 81 -4.71 -2.26 -0.95
N HIS A 82 -3.44 -2.48 -0.59
CA HIS A 82 -3.07 -3.36 0.53
C HIS A 82 -3.70 -2.95 1.87
N ASP A 83 -3.95 -1.66 2.08
CA ASP A 83 -4.53 -1.10 3.31
C ASP A 83 -6.04 -0.78 3.21
N LEU A 84 -6.70 -1.09 2.08
CA LEU A 84 -8.07 -0.64 1.79
C LEU A 84 -9.08 -1.05 2.86
N GLY A 85 -8.99 -2.27 3.39
CA GLY A 85 -9.89 -2.82 4.41
C GLY A 85 -9.52 -2.46 5.86
N HIS A 86 -8.47 -1.67 6.07
CA HIS A 86 -8.00 -1.37 7.43
C HIS A 86 -9.01 -0.56 8.25
N GLY A 87 -9.13 -0.90 9.56
CA GLY A 87 -9.98 -0.20 10.51
C GLY A 87 -9.28 1.00 11.18
N PRO A 88 -10.02 1.77 12.00
CA PRO A 88 -9.46 2.85 12.80
C PRO A 88 -8.48 2.31 13.85
N PHE A 89 -7.64 3.20 14.41
CA PHE A 89 -6.64 2.86 15.44
C PHE A 89 -5.56 1.88 15.00
N SER A 90 -5.31 1.78 13.69
CA SER A 90 -4.25 0.94 13.15
C SER A 90 -4.36 -0.53 13.60
N HIS A 91 -3.25 -1.20 13.85
CA HIS A 91 -3.22 -2.62 14.26
C HIS A 91 -3.90 -2.92 15.60
N LEU A 92 -4.20 -1.91 16.42
CA LEU A 92 -4.96 -2.11 17.65
C LEU A 92 -6.37 -2.62 17.35
N PHE A 93 -7.01 -2.08 16.28
CA PHE A 93 -8.33 -2.52 15.84
C PHE A 93 -8.32 -4.00 15.46
N ASP A 94 -7.37 -4.42 14.63
CA ASP A 94 -7.28 -5.80 14.17
C ASP A 94 -6.96 -6.78 15.30
N ARG A 95 -6.05 -6.39 16.20
CA ARG A 95 -5.57 -7.27 17.27
C ARG A 95 -6.51 -7.39 18.46
N LYS A 96 -7.27 -6.35 18.75
CA LYS A 96 -8.14 -6.30 19.94
C LYS A 96 -9.61 -6.37 19.56
N VAL A 97 -10.11 -5.46 18.73
CA VAL A 97 -11.55 -5.35 18.42
C VAL A 97 -12.02 -6.56 17.61
N ILE A 98 -11.37 -6.86 16.49
CA ILE A 98 -11.79 -7.98 15.61
C ILE A 98 -11.69 -9.33 16.33
N LYS A 99 -10.67 -9.54 17.18
CA LYS A 99 -10.55 -10.78 17.94
C LYS A 99 -11.61 -10.94 19.04
N THR A 100 -12.12 -9.85 19.58
CA THR A 100 -13.15 -9.87 20.63
C THR A 100 -14.54 -10.10 20.05
N LEU A 101 -14.75 -9.77 18.74
CA LEU A 101 -16.02 -9.95 18.05
C LEU A 101 -16.21 -11.35 17.43
N LYS A 102 -15.19 -12.20 17.45
CA LYS A 102 -15.24 -13.61 17.07
C LYS A 102 -15.49 -14.50 18.27
#